data_d1c8c3c905060b442c3e5492bd2d36f2
#
_entry.id   d1c8c3c905060b442c3e5492bd2d36f2
#
_cell.length_a   1.000
_cell.length_b   1.000
_cell.length_c   1.000
_cell.angle_alpha   90.00
_cell.angle_beta   90.00
_cell.angle_gamma   90.00
#
_symmetry.space_group_name_H-M   'P 1'
#
loop_
_entity.id
_entity.type
_entity.pdbx_description
1 polymer ?
#
loop_
_entity_poly.entity_id
_entity_poly.type
_entity_poly.pdbx_seq_one_letter_code
_entity_poly.pdbx_strand_id
1 'polypeptide(L)'
;ELILAVSSTFLKDGLRGVVGDPFGAAFCLIFVALFLAAPYYRLKLMTVSDFYKKRYNRTVELASAAAISISYLGWASANLVALGIVIHTVSGHAIPLEQGIVLGAVIVGVYTLFGGMWSVAFTDLFQTVIIVAGLLYIAWMLAGMAGGVDKVIITAQASDRLKFFPDASLHDWLGFIAAFVTMALGSVAQQDVFQRVTSARTEKIARTGTLLGGSFYLIMAFVPMFIAVSALLIDPAMVRQMLASQNDFQQVLPTLILQRTPLFAQVLFFGALLSAILSTASGTLLAPTAVITENVVQPLWGHKLSDRKMLILLRIILIGFTCCVTLFALESDSSMYQMVQDAYKVTLVTAFTPLVFGLFWRRATPQGALVSMVAGVVSWQVADYVAPDALMPPQLVGLCCAILGMIIGSLAPIVIGGQGHPEIVDLARQPEIADNPPA
;
A
#
# COMPACT_ATOMS: atom_id res chain seq x y z
N GLU A 1 1.58 -8.87 -0.89
CA GLU A 1 0.77 -8.46 -2.05
C GLU A 1 1.33 -9.05 -3.34
N LEU A 2 2.57 -8.73 -3.79
CA LEU A 2 3.17 -9.18 -5.06
C LEU A 2 3.12 -10.71 -5.29
N ILE A 3 3.39 -11.50 -4.25
CA ILE A 3 3.53 -12.96 -4.40
C ILE A 3 2.18 -13.66 -4.56
N LEU A 4 1.15 -13.20 -3.87
CA LEU A 4 -0.18 -13.83 -3.89
C LEU A 4 -1.19 -13.03 -4.72
N ALA A 5 -1.44 -11.77 -4.35
CA ALA A 5 -2.51 -10.98 -4.95
C ALA A 5 -2.20 -10.60 -6.40
N VAL A 6 -1.03 -10.00 -6.65
CA VAL A 6 -0.63 -9.54 -7.99
C VAL A 6 -0.43 -10.73 -8.95
N SER A 7 0.26 -11.77 -8.51
CA SER A 7 0.52 -12.95 -9.35
C SER A 7 -0.78 -13.66 -9.77
N SER A 8 -1.74 -13.77 -8.86
CA SER A 8 -3.03 -14.40 -9.12
C SER A 8 -3.93 -13.54 -10.02
N THR A 9 -3.95 -12.21 -9.79
CA THR A 9 -4.67 -11.27 -10.66
C THR A 9 -4.04 -11.24 -12.06
N PHE A 10 -2.71 -11.31 -12.15
CA PHE A 10 -2.01 -11.42 -13.43
C PHE A 10 -2.38 -12.71 -14.18
N LEU A 11 -2.51 -13.84 -13.49
CA LEU A 11 -2.99 -15.08 -14.12
C LEU A 11 -4.40 -14.95 -14.69
N LYS A 12 -5.26 -14.22 -14.02
CA LYS A 12 -6.65 -14.01 -14.42
C LYS A 12 -6.77 -13.00 -15.57
N ASP A 13 -6.19 -11.82 -15.38
CA ASP A 13 -6.49 -10.62 -16.17
C ASP A 13 -5.28 -10.09 -16.97
N GLY A 14 -4.10 -10.73 -16.86
CA GLY A 14 -2.86 -10.31 -17.51
C GLY A 14 -2.27 -9.02 -16.93
N LEU A 15 -1.31 -8.41 -17.64
CA LEU A 15 -0.68 -7.16 -17.21
C LEU A 15 -1.66 -6.00 -17.08
N ARG A 16 -2.73 -6.00 -17.86
CA ARG A 16 -3.79 -4.99 -17.77
C ARG A 16 -4.49 -4.99 -16.41
N GLY A 17 -4.71 -6.18 -15.84
CA GLY A 17 -5.37 -6.33 -14.54
C GLY A 17 -4.50 -5.89 -13.35
N VAL A 18 -3.19 -5.83 -13.53
CA VAL A 18 -2.21 -5.50 -12.47
C VAL A 18 -1.52 -4.16 -12.69
N VAL A 19 -2.12 -3.26 -13.46
CA VAL A 19 -1.53 -1.93 -13.73
C VAL A 19 -1.37 -1.09 -12.46
N GLY A 20 -2.26 -1.24 -11.50
CA GLY A 20 -2.17 -0.56 -10.21
C GLY A 20 -0.95 -1.02 -9.43
N ASP A 21 -0.80 -2.30 -9.21
CA ASP A 21 0.35 -2.91 -8.57
C ASP A 21 0.90 -4.04 -9.47
N PRO A 22 2.16 -3.97 -9.90
CA PRO A 22 3.28 -3.16 -9.37
C PRO A 22 3.52 -1.80 -10.04
N PHE A 23 2.91 -1.50 -11.18
CA PHE A 23 3.31 -0.33 -11.96
C PHE A 23 2.95 0.99 -11.29
N GLY A 24 1.72 1.16 -10.82
CA GLY A 24 1.29 2.35 -10.06
C GLY A 24 2.04 2.49 -8.73
N ALA A 25 2.22 1.39 -7.99
CA ALA A 25 2.96 1.40 -6.73
C ALA A 25 4.44 1.78 -6.91
N ALA A 26 5.11 1.24 -7.93
CA ALA A 26 6.48 1.64 -8.26
C ALA A 26 6.54 3.11 -8.69
N PHE A 27 5.58 3.57 -9.50
CA PHE A 27 5.48 4.97 -9.90
C PHE A 27 5.29 5.88 -8.69
N CYS A 28 4.49 5.49 -7.69
CA CYS A 28 4.36 6.25 -6.44
C CYS A 28 5.74 6.49 -5.79
N LEU A 29 6.53 5.43 -5.60
CA LEU A 29 7.86 5.56 -4.99
C LEU A 29 8.80 6.43 -5.83
N ILE A 30 8.78 6.28 -7.15
CA ILE A 30 9.56 7.11 -8.07
C ILE A 30 9.10 8.57 -7.98
N PHE A 31 7.80 8.82 -7.99
CA PHE A 31 7.23 10.15 -7.85
C PHE A 31 7.60 10.79 -6.50
N VAL A 32 7.49 10.04 -5.41
CA VAL A 32 7.90 10.49 -4.08
C VAL A 32 9.40 10.80 -4.07
N ALA A 33 10.26 9.94 -4.62
CA ALA A 33 11.70 10.15 -4.68
C ALA A 33 12.09 11.43 -5.41
N LEU A 34 11.41 11.72 -6.53
CA LEU A 34 11.74 12.87 -7.38
C LEU A 34 11.19 14.20 -6.83
N PHE A 35 9.98 14.19 -6.28
CA PHE A 35 9.25 15.43 -5.95
C PHE A 35 9.01 15.65 -4.47
N LEU A 36 8.86 14.59 -3.65
CA LEU A 36 8.38 14.70 -2.28
C LEU A 36 9.42 14.32 -1.22
N ALA A 37 10.40 13.48 -1.53
CA ALA A 37 11.37 13.01 -0.54
C ALA A 37 12.17 14.16 0.09
N ALA A 38 12.61 15.14 -0.70
CA ALA A 38 13.30 16.32 -0.17
C ALA A 38 12.37 17.17 0.72
N PRO A 39 11.18 17.61 0.28
CA PRO A 39 10.21 18.27 1.14
C PRO A 39 9.90 17.52 2.43
N TYR A 40 9.63 16.22 2.36
CA TYR A 40 9.32 15.40 3.54
C TYR A 40 10.50 15.39 4.54
N TYR A 41 11.70 15.13 4.05
CA TYR A 41 12.91 15.11 4.88
C TYR A 41 13.17 16.45 5.58
N ARG A 42 13.03 17.57 4.85
CA ARG A 42 13.29 18.92 5.36
C ARG A 42 12.30 19.38 6.44
N LEU A 43 11.06 18.94 6.34
CA LEU A 43 10.02 19.31 7.30
C LEU A 43 10.20 18.66 8.67
N LYS A 44 11.01 17.59 8.79
CA LYS A 44 11.35 16.88 10.05
C LYS A 44 10.10 16.57 10.90
N LEU A 45 9.07 16.05 10.26
CA LEU A 45 7.80 15.70 10.91
C LEU A 45 7.74 14.21 11.23
N MET A 46 6.97 13.83 12.23
CA MET A 46 6.83 12.45 12.70
C MET A 46 5.79 11.68 11.91
N THR A 47 4.69 12.34 11.60
CA THR A 47 3.60 11.78 10.81
C THR A 47 3.26 12.65 9.61
N VAL A 48 2.66 12.05 8.59
CA VAL A 48 2.12 12.81 7.47
C VAL A 48 0.97 13.72 7.92
N SER A 49 0.23 13.35 8.97
CA SER A 49 -0.84 14.17 9.53
C SER A 49 -0.32 15.44 10.22
N ASP A 50 0.91 15.43 10.77
CA ASP A 50 1.58 16.63 11.28
C ASP A 50 1.80 17.68 10.18
N PHE A 51 2.03 17.23 8.93
CA PHE A 51 2.12 18.15 7.79
C PHE A 51 0.79 18.91 7.62
N TYR A 52 -0.34 18.22 7.63
CA TYR A 52 -1.63 18.87 7.47
C TYR A 52 -1.93 19.87 8.60
N LYS A 53 -1.56 19.53 9.85
CA LYS A 53 -1.64 20.46 10.98
C LYS A 53 -0.77 21.69 10.75
N LYS A 54 0.50 21.47 10.41
CA LYS A 54 1.49 22.52 10.27
C LYS A 54 1.20 23.44 9.07
N ARG A 55 0.66 22.88 7.99
CA ARG A 55 0.33 23.61 6.76
C ARG A 55 -1.05 24.29 6.83
N TYR A 56 -2.01 23.64 7.43
CA TYR A 56 -3.41 24.06 7.47
C TYR A 56 -3.86 24.37 8.90
N ASN A 57 -4.45 23.41 9.57
CA ASN A 57 -4.93 23.53 10.95
C ASN A 57 -5.24 22.16 11.56
N ARG A 58 -5.71 22.18 12.83
CA ARG A 58 -6.09 20.97 13.58
C ARG A 58 -7.24 20.18 12.94
N THR A 59 -8.23 20.85 12.34
CA THR A 59 -9.38 20.16 11.73
C THR A 59 -8.95 19.35 10.51
N VAL A 60 -8.09 19.92 9.65
CA VAL A 60 -7.54 19.21 8.49
C VAL A 60 -6.62 18.05 8.93
N GLU A 61 -5.84 18.23 10.00
CA GLU A 61 -5.04 17.16 10.61
C GLU A 61 -5.93 15.98 11.04
N LEU A 62 -7.01 16.22 11.76
CA LEU A 62 -7.91 15.16 12.21
C LEU A 62 -8.60 14.45 11.05
N ALA A 63 -9.05 15.19 10.05
CA ALA A 63 -9.67 14.64 8.85
C ALA A 63 -8.69 13.76 8.06
N SER A 64 -7.44 14.21 7.90
CA SER A 64 -6.39 13.41 7.24
C SER A 64 -6.01 12.17 8.04
N ALA A 65 -5.87 12.31 9.38
CA ALA A 65 -5.55 11.18 10.26
C ALA A 65 -6.64 10.09 10.21
N ALA A 66 -7.92 10.50 10.18
CA ALA A 66 -9.03 9.57 10.04
C ALA A 66 -9.01 8.86 8.68
N ALA A 67 -8.88 9.61 7.59
CA ALA A 67 -8.85 9.05 6.23
C ALA A 67 -7.68 8.05 6.04
N ILE A 68 -6.49 8.43 6.49
CA ILE A 68 -5.30 7.58 6.41
C ILE A 68 -5.50 6.32 7.26
N SER A 69 -5.99 6.45 8.50
CA SER A 69 -6.22 5.29 9.37
C SER A 69 -7.26 4.33 8.80
N ILE A 70 -8.34 4.84 8.20
CA ILE A 70 -9.37 4.03 7.53
C ILE A 70 -8.77 3.29 6.33
N SER A 71 -7.91 3.94 5.54
CA SER A 71 -7.28 3.29 4.39
C SER A 71 -6.43 2.08 4.80
N TYR A 72 -5.76 2.13 5.94
CA TYR A 72 -4.98 1.00 6.44
C TYR A 72 -5.83 -0.21 6.86
N LEU A 73 -7.13 -0.05 7.13
CA LEU A 73 -7.99 -1.21 7.43
C LEU A 73 -7.97 -2.22 6.26
N GLY A 74 -8.19 -1.77 5.04
CA GLY A 74 -8.17 -2.65 3.87
C GLY A 74 -6.80 -3.29 3.61
N TRP A 75 -5.73 -2.47 3.65
CA TRP A 75 -4.38 -2.99 3.37
C TRP A 75 -3.86 -3.95 4.44
N ALA A 76 -4.06 -3.63 5.72
CA ALA A 76 -3.67 -4.52 6.82
C ALA A 76 -4.50 -5.81 6.80
N SER A 77 -5.80 -5.73 6.49
CA SER A 77 -6.67 -6.91 6.37
C SER A 77 -6.23 -7.83 5.23
N ALA A 78 -5.85 -7.30 4.08
CA ALA A 78 -5.30 -8.09 2.98
C ALA A 78 -4.05 -8.89 3.41
N ASN A 79 -3.19 -8.32 4.27
CA ASN A 79 -2.03 -9.04 4.81
C ASN A 79 -2.44 -10.14 5.81
N LEU A 80 -3.48 -9.93 6.62
CA LEU A 80 -3.99 -10.99 7.51
C LEU A 80 -4.64 -12.12 6.73
N VAL A 81 -5.39 -11.82 5.68
CA VAL A 81 -5.94 -12.83 4.76
C VAL A 81 -4.82 -13.62 4.09
N ALA A 82 -3.76 -12.95 3.62
CA ALA A 82 -2.59 -13.61 3.04
C ALA A 82 -1.94 -14.59 4.03
N LEU A 83 -1.78 -14.19 5.29
CA LEU A 83 -1.23 -15.05 6.33
C LEU A 83 -2.18 -16.22 6.65
N GLY A 84 -3.47 -15.97 6.69
CA GLY A 84 -4.51 -17.00 6.84
C GLY A 84 -4.44 -18.05 5.72
N ILE A 85 -4.30 -17.63 4.46
CA ILE A 85 -4.12 -18.53 3.31
C ILE A 85 -2.87 -19.40 3.47
N VAL A 86 -1.77 -18.82 3.90
CA VAL A 86 -0.53 -19.58 4.11
C VAL A 86 -0.72 -20.64 5.20
N ILE A 87 -1.29 -20.27 6.35
CA ILE A 87 -1.54 -21.18 7.47
C ILE A 87 -2.51 -22.30 7.04
N HIS A 88 -3.60 -21.96 6.37
CA HIS A 88 -4.58 -22.90 5.84
C HIS A 88 -3.95 -23.91 4.88
N THR A 89 -3.17 -23.41 3.91
CA THR A 89 -2.53 -24.25 2.89
C THR A 89 -1.44 -25.16 3.49
N VAL A 90 -0.55 -24.62 4.32
CA VAL A 90 0.56 -25.38 4.92
C VAL A 90 0.06 -26.43 5.92
N SER A 91 -1.05 -26.18 6.60
CA SER A 91 -1.69 -27.17 7.48
C SER A 91 -2.41 -28.30 6.74
N GLY A 92 -2.36 -28.33 5.41
CA GLY A 92 -3.12 -29.30 4.60
C GLY A 92 -4.64 -29.16 4.80
N HIS A 93 -5.11 -27.92 4.92
CA HIS A 93 -6.52 -27.55 5.18
C HIS A 93 -7.05 -27.98 6.57
N ALA A 94 -6.19 -28.43 7.49
CA ALA A 94 -6.59 -28.79 8.86
C ALA A 94 -7.04 -27.56 9.67
N ILE A 95 -6.48 -26.39 9.40
CA ILE A 95 -6.88 -25.11 10.00
C ILE A 95 -7.76 -24.36 8.98
N PRO A 96 -9.04 -24.08 9.29
CA PRO A 96 -9.90 -23.25 8.43
C PRO A 96 -9.31 -21.87 8.20
N LEU A 97 -9.62 -21.25 7.04
CA LEU A 97 -9.09 -19.93 6.67
C LEU A 97 -9.33 -18.86 7.73
N GLU A 98 -10.54 -18.79 8.27
CA GLU A 98 -10.92 -17.82 9.32
C GLU A 98 -10.07 -17.98 10.58
N GLN A 99 -9.83 -19.23 11.02
CA GLN A 99 -8.95 -19.50 12.16
C GLN A 99 -7.49 -19.15 11.84
N GLY A 100 -7.07 -19.38 10.58
CA GLY A 100 -5.77 -18.98 10.07
C GLY A 100 -5.57 -17.46 10.11
N ILE A 101 -6.60 -16.68 9.74
CA ILE A 101 -6.60 -15.21 9.81
C ILE A 101 -6.45 -14.74 11.28
N VAL A 102 -7.25 -15.30 12.19
CA VAL A 102 -7.17 -14.96 13.64
C VAL A 102 -5.79 -15.32 14.22
N LEU A 103 -5.28 -16.52 13.93
CA LEU A 103 -3.95 -16.94 14.37
C LEU A 103 -2.86 -16.02 13.80
N GLY A 104 -2.97 -15.67 12.53
CA GLY A 104 -2.10 -14.71 11.85
C GLY A 104 -2.12 -13.34 12.53
N ALA A 105 -3.30 -12.84 12.86
CA ALA A 105 -3.46 -11.57 13.58
C ALA A 105 -2.76 -11.57 14.94
N VAL A 106 -2.88 -12.67 15.69
CA VAL A 106 -2.19 -12.82 16.98
C VAL A 106 -0.68 -12.83 16.78
N ILE A 107 -0.16 -13.60 15.83
CA ILE A 107 1.29 -13.68 15.53
C ILE A 107 1.83 -12.30 15.15
N VAL A 108 1.20 -11.61 14.19
CA VAL A 108 1.63 -10.28 13.74
C VAL A 108 1.49 -9.25 14.86
N GLY A 109 0.38 -9.28 15.61
CA GLY A 109 0.15 -8.39 16.75
C GLY A 109 1.24 -8.51 17.81
N VAL A 110 1.56 -9.74 18.22
CA VAL A 110 2.63 -10.01 19.20
C VAL A 110 4.00 -9.58 18.64
N TYR A 111 4.31 -9.95 17.40
CA TYR A 111 5.56 -9.54 16.75
C TYR A 111 5.72 -8.02 16.70
N THR A 112 4.65 -7.31 16.36
CA THR A 112 4.64 -5.84 16.23
C THR A 112 4.73 -5.13 17.58
N LEU A 113 4.08 -5.67 18.64
CA LEU A 113 4.12 -5.12 20.00
C LEU A 113 5.53 -5.07 20.60
N PHE A 114 6.38 -6.04 20.26
CA PHE A 114 7.74 -6.15 20.80
C PHE A 114 8.80 -5.61 19.84
N GLY A 115 8.52 -5.56 18.51
CA GLY A 115 9.51 -5.25 17.48
C GLY A 115 9.88 -3.76 17.43
N GLY A 116 8.91 -2.88 17.29
CA GLY A 116 9.16 -1.46 17.01
C GLY A 116 9.84 -1.21 15.64
N MET A 117 9.98 0.06 15.25
CA MET A 117 10.45 0.44 13.89
C MET A 117 11.90 0.00 13.59
N TRP A 118 12.81 0.04 14.58
CA TRP A 118 14.21 -0.38 14.39
C TRP A 118 14.35 -1.89 14.15
N SER A 119 13.61 -2.69 14.94
CA SER A 119 13.60 -4.14 14.76
C SER A 119 13.04 -4.52 13.40
N VAL A 120 11.93 -3.89 12.99
CA VAL A 120 11.32 -4.12 11.67
C VAL A 120 12.32 -3.77 10.56
N ALA A 121 12.94 -2.59 10.59
CA ALA A 121 13.90 -2.18 9.55
C ALA A 121 15.10 -3.13 9.43
N PHE A 122 15.62 -3.65 10.57
CA PHE A 122 16.72 -4.60 10.57
C PHE A 122 16.31 -5.98 10.04
N THR A 123 15.15 -6.47 10.48
CA THR A 123 14.63 -7.75 9.97
C THR A 123 14.27 -7.68 8.49
N ASP A 124 13.72 -6.56 8.02
CA ASP A 124 13.35 -6.34 6.61
C ASP A 124 14.56 -6.52 5.67
N LEU A 125 15.76 -6.10 6.08
CA LEU A 125 16.97 -6.27 5.28
C LEU A 125 17.28 -7.75 5.04
N PHE A 126 17.29 -8.57 6.11
CA PHE A 126 17.54 -10.01 6.00
C PHE A 126 16.42 -10.73 5.27
N GLN A 127 15.19 -10.36 5.57
CA GLN A 127 14.01 -10.91 4.91
C GLN A 127 14.03 -10.63 3.41
N THR A 128 14.40 -9.42 2.98
CA THR A 128 14.53 -9.08 1.56
C THR A 128 15.51 -10.01 0.84
N VAL A 129 16.66 -10.30 1.43
CA VAL A 129 17.63 -11.23 0.84
C VAL A 129 17.04 -12.65 0.68
N ILE A 130 16.35 -13.14 1.72
CA ILE A 130 15.71 -14.47 1.71
C ILE A 130 14.59 -14.51 0.66
N ILE A 131 13.77 -13.46 0.58
CA ILE A 131 12.65 -13.34 -0.37
C ILE A 131 13.19 -13.37 -1.80
N VAL A 132 14.19 -12.54 -2.10
CA VAL A 132 14.79 -12.45 -3.45
C VAL A 132 15.44 -13.77 -3.85
N ALA A 133 16.30 -14.32 -2.99
CA ALA A 133 16.96 -15.59 -3.27
C ALA A 133 15.95 -16.74 -3.41
N GLY A 134 14.95 -16.80 -2.54
CA GLY A 134 13.90 -17.80 -2.56
C GLY A 134 13.04 -17.73 -3.82
N LEU A 135 12.57 -16.56 -4.18
CA LEU A 135 11.75 -16.38 -5.39
C LEU A 135 12.53 -16.68 -6.67
N LEU A 136 13.78 -16.24 -6.77
CA LEU A 136 14.63 -16.55 -7.92
C LEU A 136 14.93 -18.05 -8.05
N TYR A 137 15.21 -18.72 -6.94
CA TYR A 137 15.40 -20.18 -6.92
C TYR A 137 14.12 -20.90 -7.37
N ILE A 138 12.95 -20.52 -6.86
CA ILE A 138 11.66 -21.09 -7.24
C ILE A 138 11.38 -20.85 -8.73
N ALA A 139 11.61 -19.62 -9.22
CA ALA A 139 11.42 -19.29 -10.63
C ALA A 139 12.31 -20.13 -11.54
N TRP A 140 13.59 -20.31 -11.18
CA TRP A 140 14.53 -21.16 -11.91
C TRP A 140 14.09 -22.63 -11.92
N MET A 141 13.69 -23.16 -10.77
CA MET A 141 13.25 -24.55 -10.66
C MET A 141 11.96 -24.80 -11.47
N LEU A 142 10.95 -23.93 -11.34
CA LEU A 142 9.69 -24.07 -12.06
C LEU A 142 9.86 -23.82 -13.56
N ALA A 143 10.80 -22.98 -13.99
CA ALA A 143 11.16 -22.85 -15.39
C ALA A 143 11.65 -24.18 -15.97
N GLY A 144 12.50 -24.91 -15.24
CA GLY A 144 12.93 -26.25 -15.63
C GLY A 144 11.76 -27.24 -15.77
N MET A 145 10.83 -27.24 -14.80
CA MET A 145 9.63 -28.11 -14.81
C MET A 145 8.65 -27.73 -15.94
N ALA A 146 8.54 -26.46 -16.27
CA ALA A 146 7.67 -25.94 -17.35
C ALA A 146 8.24 -26.18 -18.76
N GLY A 147 9.48 -26.64 -18.87
CA GLY A 147 10.15 -26.90 -20.14
C GLY A 147 10.99 -25.74 -20.68
N GLY A 148 11.43 -24.84 -19.80
CA GLY A 148 12.34 -23.72 -20.09
C GLY A 148 11.68 -22.36 -20.02
N VAL A 149 12.50 -21.32 -19.82
CA VAL A 149 12.08 -19.92 -19.73
C VAL A 149 11.34 -19.47 -20.99
N ASP A 150 11.85 -19.84 -22.16
CA ASP A 150 11.27 -19.46 -23.45
C ASP A 150 9.83 -19.95 -23.57
N LYS A 151 9.56 -21.19 -23.14
CA LYS A 151 8.22 -21.77 -23.20
C LYS A 151 7.23 -21.03 -22.30
N VAL A 152 7.67 -20.59 -21.12
CA VAL A 152 6.87 -19.80 -20.18
C VAL A 152 6.52 -18.44 -20.82
N ILE A 153 7.50 -17.74 -21.41
CA ILE A 153 7.29 -16.45 -22.07
C ILE A 153 6.35 -16.58 -23.28
N ILE A 154 6.58 -17.59 -24.15
CA ILE A 154 5.71 -17.85 -25.30
C ILE A 154 4.28 -18.14 -24.83
N THR A 155 4.09 -18.89 -23.76
CA THR A 155 2.76 -19.19 -23.19
C THR A 155 2.07 -17.92 -22.67
N ALA A 156 2.80 -17.05 -21.98
CA ALA A 156 2.28 -15.77 -21.51
C ALA A 156 1.86 -14.87 -22.67
N GLN A 157 2.66 -14.84 -23.76
CA GLN A 157 2.37 -14.08 -24.96
C GLN A 157 1.18 -14.66 -25.74
N ALA A 158 1.15 -15.98 -25.95
CA ALA A 158 0.06 -16.66 -26.66
C ALA A 158 -1.31 -16.56 -25.96
N SER A 159 -1.30 -16.32 -24.65
CA SER A 159 -2.50 -16.13 -23.82
C SER A 159 -2.85 -14.65 -23.59
N ASP A 160 -2.29 -13.71 -24.36
CA ASP A 160 -2.49 -12.26 -24.26
C ASP A 160 -2.17 -11.64 -22.88
N ARG A 161 -1.52 -12.39 -21.98
CA ARG A 161 -1.21 -11.91 -20.61
C ARG A 161 -0.15 -10.81 -20.58
N LEU A 162 0.68 -10.72 -21.61
CA LEU A 162 1.70 -9.65 -21.71
C LEU A 162 1.18 -8.37 -22.36
N LYS A 163 -0.08 -8.33 -22.80
CA LYS A 163 -0.70 -7.11 -23.32
C LYS A 163 -0.92 -6.13 -22.17
N PHE A 164 -0.18 -5.02 -22.22
CA PHE A 164 -0.19 -4.02 -21.13
C PHE A 164 -1.30 -2.97 -21.32
N PHE A 165 -1.45 -2.43 -22.52
CA PHE A 165 -2.45 -1.41 -22.81
C PHE A 165 -3.82 -2.01 -23.12
N PRO A 166 -4.91 -1.34 -22.72
CA PRO A 166 -6.27 -1.75 -23.04
C PRO A 166 -6.54 -1.66 -24.54
N ASP A 167 -7.66 -2.26 -24.97
CA ASP A 167 -8.15 -2.12 -26.33
C ASP A 167 -8.66 -0.69 -26.59
N ALA A 168 -9.15 -0.38 -27.79
CA ALA A 168 -9.49 0.98 -28.20
C ALA A 168 -10.74 1.59 -27.52
N SER A 169 -11.37 0.92 -26.55
CA SER A 169 -12.52 1.43 -25.80
C SER A 169 -12.11 2.53 -24.82
N LEU A 170 -12.82 3.65 -24.85
CA LEU A 170 -12.64 4.74 -23.88
C LEU A 170 -12.90 4.28 -22.43
N HIS A 171 -13.86 3.38 -22.24
CA HIS A 171 -14.18 2.80 -20.94
C HIS A 171 -12.98 2.03 -20.37
N ASP A 172 -12.34 1.18 -21.19
CA ASP A 172 -11.18 0.39 -20.73
C ASP A 172 -9.97 1.28 -20.42
N TRP A 173 -9.77 2.35 -21.20
CA TRP A 173 -8.71 3.32 -20.93
C TRP A 173 -8.94 4.10 -19.63
N LEU A 174 -10.16 4.51 -19.36
CA LEU A 174 -10.47 5.21 -18.12
C LEU A 174 -10.36 4.26 -16.91
N GLY A 175 -10.77 2.99 -17.04
CA GLY A 175 -10.55 1.96 -16.03
C GLY A 175 -9.07 1.70 -15.74
N PHE A 176 -8.26 1.59 -16.80
CA PHE A 176 -6.81 1.43 -16.72
C PHE A 176 -6.14 2.62 -16.02
N ILE A 177 -6.49 3.84 -16.41
CA ILE A 177 -5.98 5.07 -15.78
C ILE A 177 -6.42 5.13 -14.32
N ALA A 178 -7.66 4.78 -14.02
CA ALA A 178 -8.19 4.78 -12.67
C ALA A 178 -7.43 3.82 -11.76
N ALA A 179 -7.20 2.58 -12.20
CA ALA A 179 -6.43 1.60 -11.45
C ALA A 179 -4.98 2.06 -11.22
N PHE A 180 -4.32 2.59 -12.26
CA PHE A 180 -2.97 3.13 -12.15
C PHE A 180 -2.90 4.31 -11.18
N VAL A 181 -3.76 5.32 -11.36
CA VAL A 181 -3.77 6.55 -10.56
C VAL A 181 -4.11 6.26 -9.10
N THR A 182 -4.99 5.28 -8.83
CA THR A 182 -5.35 4.89 -7.47
C THR A 182 -4.12 4.46 -6.68
N MET A 183 -3.32 3.56 -7.23
CA MET A 183 -2.09 3.12 -6.58
C MET A 183 -0.98 4.17 -6.64
N ALA A 184 -0.80 4.81 -7.79
CA ALA A 184 0.29 5.76 -8.02
C ALA A 184 0.19 7.02 -7.15
N LEU A 185 -1.01 7.56 -7.00
CA LEU A 185 -1.23 8.82 -6.27
C LEU A 185 -1.87 8.61 -4.89
N GLY A 186 -2.73 7.60 -4.73
CA GLY A 186 -3.35 7.28 -3.44
C GLY A 186 -2.32 6.84 -2.39
N SER A 187 -1.25 6.15 -2.80
CA SER A 187 -0.17 5.72 -1.92
C SER A 187 0.74 6.87 -1.45
N VAL A 188 0.76 8.00 -2.13
CA VAL A 188 1.66 9.15 -1.82
C VAL A 188 1.43 9.71 -0.42
N ALA A 189 0.17 9.73 0.04
CA ALA A 189 -0.19 10.27 1.35
C ALA A 189 -0.14 9.23 2.48
N GLN A 190 0.41 8.06 2.23
CA GLN A 190 0.50 6.98 3.23
C GLN A 190 1.61 7.23 4.24
N GLN A 191 1.32 6.90 5.52
CA GLN A 191 2.24 7.11 6.63
C GLN A 191 3.51 6.27 6.53
N ASP A 192 3.43 5.04 6.02
CA ASP A 192 4.60 4.15 5.90
C ASP A 192 5.61 4.65 4.87
N VAL A 193 5.16 5.24 3.75
CA VAL A 193 6.03 5.91 2.77
C VAL A 193 6.67 7.13 3.41
N PHE A 194 5.86 7.97 4.08
CA PHE A 194 6.33 9.18 4.73
C PHE A 194 7.40 8.88 5.79
N GLN A 195 7.13 7.97 6.71
CA GLN A 195 8.05 7.66 7.82
C GLN A 195 9.37 7.03 7.35
N ARG A 196 9.37 6.22 6.30
CA ARG A 196 10.59 5.65 5.73
C ARG A 196 11.47 6.74 5.09
N VAL A 197 10.87 7.68 4.37
CA VAL A 197 11.57 8.82 3.78
C VAL A 197 12.16 9.73 4.84
N THR A 198 11.38 10.08 5.88
CA THR A 198 11.82 11.00 6.95
C THR A 198 12.81 10.37 7.92
N SER A 199 12.88 9.04 8.01
CA SER A 199 13.85 8.31 8.84
C SER A 199 15.21 8.16 8.20
N ALA A 200 15.41 8.61 6.96
CA ALA A 200 16.70 8.54 6.29
C ALA A 200 17.74 9.45 6.97
N ARG A 201 19.02 9.05 6.92
CA ARG A 201 20.11 9.82 7.54
C ARG A 201 20.36 11.16 6.85
N THR A 202 20.16 11.23 5.53
CA THR A 202 20.37 12.45 4.73
C THR A 202 19.29 12.56 3.65
N GLU A 203 19.06 13.79 3.15
CA GLU A 203 18.15 14.02 2.03
C GLU A 203 18.52 13.21 0.79
N LYS A 204 19.81 13.10 0.49
CA LYS A 204 20.31 12.29 -0.63
C LYS A 204 19.94 10.82 -0.47
N ILE A 205 20.10 10.26 0.73
CA ILE A 205 19.70 8.87 1.01
C ILE A 205 18.19 8.69 0.90
N ALA A 206 17.39 9.64 1.41
CA ALA A 206 15.94 9.62 1.28
C ALA A 206 15.51 9.53 -0.19
N ARG A 207 16.06 10.39 -1.05
CA ARG A 207 15.74 10.41 -2.49
C ARG A 207 16.24 9.18 -3.23
N THR A 208 17.53 8.85 -3.11
CA THR A 208 18.12 7.73 -3.85
C THR A 208 17.62 6.39 -3.36
N GLY A 209 17.43 6.22 -2.05
CA GLY A 209 16.88 4.98 -1.47
C GLY A 209 15.45 4.71 -1.93
N THR A 210 14.60 5.74 -1.93
CA THR A 210 13.22 5.61 -2.41
C THR A 210 13.17 5.32 -3.93
N LEU A 211 14.02 5.98 -4.73
CA LEU A 211 14.11 5.73 -6.17
C LEU A 211 14.57 4.29 -6.49
N LEU A 212 15.63 3.85 -5.82
CA LEU A 212 16.14 2.49 -5.97
C LEU A 212 15.12 1.46 -5.50
N GLY A 213 14.43 1.73 -4.37
CA GLY A 213 13.37 0.87 -3.85
C GLY A 213 12.22 0.70 -4.85
N GLY A 214 11.71 1.79 -5.42
CA GLY A 214 10.64 1.73 -6.43
C GLY A 214 11.06 1.00 -7.71
N SER A 215 12.29 1.23 -8.19
CA SER A 215 12.83 0.54 -9.36
C SER A 215 13.03 -0.96 -9.10
N PHE A 216 13.57 -1.30 -7.95
CA PHE A 216 13.76 -2.69 -7.52
C PHE A 216 12.42 -3.43 -7.36
N TYR A 217 11.43 -2.78 -6.74
CA TYR A 217 10.09 -3.31 -6.59
C TYR A 217 9.48 -3.70 -7.94
N LEU A 218 9.55 -2.79 -8.92
CA LEU A 218 9.03 -3.04 -10.26
C LEU A 218 9.71 -4.24 -10.94
N ILE A 219 11.03 -4.33 -10.85
CA ILE A 219 11.79 -5.43 -11.46
C ILE A 219 11.43 -6.77 -10.78
N MET A 220 11.39 -6.79 -9.46
CA MET A 220 11.11 -8.00 -8.69
C MET A 220 9.68 -8.50 -8.87
N ALA A 221 8.72 -7.64 -9.22
CA ALA A 221 7.33 -8.03 -9.44
C ALA A 221 7.14 -9.01 -10.61
N PHE A 222 8.03 -8.99 -11.60
CA PHE A 222 7.96 -9.93 -12.72
C PHE A 222 8.31 -11.37 -12.31
N VAL A 223 9.03 -11.58 -11.21
CA VAL A 223 9.39 -12.92 -10.75
C VAL A 223 8.17 -13.73 -10.32
N PRO A 224 7.30 -13.29 -9.39
CA PRO A 224 6.08 -14.02 -9.06
C PRO A 224 5.09 -14.14 -10.22
N MET A 225 5.04 -13.16 -11.15
CA MET A 225 4.25 -13.29 -12.38
C MET A 225 4.78 -14.42 -13.28
N PHE A 226 6.10 -14.54 -13.43
CA PHE A 226 6.73 -15.63 -14.16
C PHE A 226 6.44 -16.99 -13.51
N ILE A 227 6.53 -17.08 -12.19
CA ILE A 227 6.16 -18.27 -11.41
C ILE A 227 4.71 -18.65 -11.67
N ALA A 228 3.81 -17.67 -11.69
CA ALA A 228 2.39 -17.86 -11.94
C ALA A 228 2.10 -18.42 -13.34
N VAL A 229 2.75 -17.90 -14.38
CA VAL A 229 2.62 -18.47 -15.75
C VAL A 229 3.19 -19.88 -15.82
N SER A 230 4.29 -20.15 -15.10
CA SER A 230 4.85 -21.52 -15.05
C SER A 230 3.83 -22.52 -14.52
N ALA A 231 2.96 -22.10 -13.58
CA ALA A 231 1.88 -22.95 -13.06
C ALA A 231 0.91 -23.42 -14.17
N LEU A 232 0.60 -22.60 -15.17
CA LEU A 232 -0.26 -22.96 -16.30
C LEU A 232 0.32 -24.11 -17.13
N LEU A 233 1.63 -24.23 -17.19
CA LEU A 233 2.34 -25.28 -17.92
C LEU A 233 2.49 -26.56 -17.10
N ILE A 234 2.72 -26.42 -15.81
CA ILE A 234 2.99 -27.54 -14.90
C ILE A 234 1.69 -28.26 -14.51
N ASP A 235 0.66 -27.50 -14.16
CA ASP A 235 -0.65 -28.04 -13.76
C ASP A 235 -1.83 -27.19 -14.27
N PRO A 236 -2.12 -27.28 -15.57
CA PRO A 236 -3.19 -26.47 -16.18
C PRO A 236 -4.60 -26.83 -15.67
N ALA A 237 -4.80 -28.03 -15.15
CA ALA A 237 -6.09 -28.45 -14.61
C ALA A 237 -6.36 -27.76 -13.26
N MET A 238 -5.40 -27.82 -12.35
CA MET A 238 -5.47 -27.13 -11.06
C MET A 238 -5.68 -25.62 -11.24
N VAL A 239 -4.88 -24.99 -12.10
CA VAL A 239 -4.97 -23.52 -12.32
C VAL A 239 -6.35 -23.14 -12.86
N ARG A 240 -6.89 -23.88 -13.84
CA ARG A 240 -8.24 -23.60 -14.38
C ARG A 240 -9.33 -23.75 -13.32
N GLN A 241 -9.27 -24.79 -12.51
CA GLN A 241 -10.21 -25.00 -11.42
C GLN A 241 -10.18 -23.86 -10.41
N MET A 242 -8.97 -23.43 -9.98
CA MET A 242 -8.83 -22.36 -9.00
C MET A 242 -9.22 -20.99 -9.55
N LEU A 243 -8.90 -20.69 -10.82
CA LEU A 243 -9.32 -19.45 -11.46
C LEU A 243 -10.83 -19.31 -11.66
N ALA A 244 -11.56 -20.44 -11.71
CA ALA A 244 -13.02 -20.44 -11.78
C ALA A 244 -13.67 -20.12 -10.42
N SER A 245 -12.94 -20.27 -9.31
CA SER A 245 -13.42 -19.96 -7.95
C SER A 245 -12.99 -18.53 -7.57
N GLN A 246 -13.93 -17.73 -7.06
CA GLN A 246 -13.61 -16.36 -6.61
C GLN A 246 -12.68 -16.32 -5.38
N ASN A 247 -12.71 -17.35 -4.54
CA ASN A 247 -11.97 -17.39 -3.29
C ASN A 247 -10.64 -18.14 -3.39
N ASP A 248 -10.50 -19.08 -4.34
CA ASP A 248 -9.35 -19.98 -4.38
C ASP A 248 -8.23 -19.52 -5.31
N PHE A 249 -8.50 -18.59 -6.24
CA PHE A 249 -7.50 -18.17 -7.22
C PHE A 249 -6.22 -17.59 -6.58
N GLN A 250 -6.31 -17.04 -5.38
CA GLN A 250 -5.17 -16.51 -4.62
C GLN A 250 -4.29 -17.63 -4.03
N GLN A 251 -4.75 -18.87 -4.02
CA GLN A 251 -4.06 -20.05 -3.51
C GLN A 251 -3.28 -20.80 -4.61
N VAL A 252 -3.31 -20.36 -5.86
CA VAL A 252 -2.67 -21.04 -7.00
C VAL A 252 -1.18 -21.29 -6.74
N LEU A 253 -0.43 -20.27 -6.35
CA LEU A 253 1.01 -20.40 -6.10
C LEU A 253 1.32 -21.28 -4.88
N PRO A 254 0.75 -21.02 -3.70
CA PRO A 254 0.93 -21.88 -2.53
C PRO A 254 0.63 -23.35 -2.82
N THR A 255 -0.48 -23.64 -3.48
CA THR A 255 -0.90 -25.00 -3.80
C THR A 255 0.04 -25.68 -4.80
N LEU A 256 0.45 -24.98 -5.86
CA LEU A 256 1.43 -25.49 -6.82
C LEU A 256 2.73 -25.91 -6.11
N ILE A 257 3.26 -25.00 -5.29
CA ILE A 257 4.51 -25.25 -4.56
C ILE A 257 4.37 -26.44 -3.63
N LEU A 258 3.29 -26.51 -2.86
CA LEU A 258 3.08 -27.63 -1.91
C LEU A 258 2.95 -28.98 -2.60
N GLN A 259 2.26 -29.03 -3.75
CA GLN A 259 1.95 -30.30 -4.42
C GLN A 259 3.02 -30.76 -5.42
N ARG A 260 3.75 -29.82 -6.02
CA ARG A 260 4.61 -30.13 -7.19
C ARG A 260 6.11 -29.90 -6.97
N THR A 261 6.52 -29.46 -5.78
CA THR A 261 7.94 -29.15 -5.54
C THR A 261 8.52 -29.98 -4.38
N PRO A 262 9.84 -30.19 -4.33
CA PRO A 262 10.48 -30.88 -3.23
C PRO A 262 10.42 -30.05 -1.92
N LEU A 263 10.53 -30.75 -0.78
CA LEU A 263 10.41 -30.14 0.56
C LEU A 263 11.32 -28.91 0.75
N PHE A 264 12.54 -28.92 0.24
CA PHE A 264 13.45 -27.78 0.34
C PHE A 264 12.86 -26.53 -0.33
N ALA A 265 12.29 -26.66 -1.52
CA ALA A 265 11.65 -25.56 -2.23
C ALA A 265 10.40 -25.06 -1.51
N GLN A 266 9.60 -25.96 -0.93
CA GLN A 266 8.45 -25.61 -0.11
C GLN A 266 8.86 -24.78 1.11
N VAL A 267 9.85 -25.24 1.87
CA VAL A 267 10.36 -24.51 3.05
C VAL A 267 10.88 -23.13 2.66
N LEU A 268 11.64 -23.05 1.56
CA LEU A 268 12.19 -21.79 1.08
C LEU A 268 11.09 -20.81 0.62
N PHE A 269 10.10 -21.29 -0.14
CA PHE A 269 9.00 -20.48 -0.62
C PHE A 269 8.11 -19.97 0.51
N PHE A 270 7.63 -20.87 1.37
CA PHE A 270 6.77 -20.48 2.48
C PHE A 270 7.51 -19.65 3.52
N GLY A 271 8.79 -19.90 3.75
CA GLY A 271 9.64 -19.06 4.58
C GLY A 271 9.80 -17.65 4.03
N ALA A 272 10.06 -17.49 2.72
CA ALA A 272 10.12 -16.19 2.05
C ALA A 272 8.76 -15.47 2.08
N LEU A 273 7.68 -16.20 1.81
CA LEU A 273 6.33 -15.67 1.80
C LEU A 273 5.90 -15.18 3.20
N LEU A 274 6.11 -15.99 4.24
CA LEU A 274 5.84 -15.60 5.62
C LEU A 274 6.66 -14.38 6.05
N SER A 275 7.95 -14.36 5.70
CA SER A 275 8.83 -13.20 5.93
C SER A 275 8.27 -11.93 5.30
N ALA A 276 7.86 -12.00 4.03
CA ALA A 276 7.29 -10.86 3.31
C ALA A 276 5.98 -10.36 3.95
N ILE A 277 5.10 -11.29 4.31
CA ILE A 277 3.82 -10.95 4.94
C ILE A 277 4.04 -10.33 6.32
N LEU A 278 4.87 -10.91 7.18
CA LEU A 278 5.14 -10.41 8.53
C LEU A 278 5.76 -9.02 8.52
N SER A 279 6.72 -8.76 7.62
CA SER A 279 7.32 -7.45 7.41
C SER A 279 6.28 -6.41 7.03
N THR A 280 5.47 -6.69 6.00
CA THR A 280 4.45 -5.76 5.51
C THR A 280 3.33 -5.56 6.54
N ALA A 281 2.83 -6.64 7.14
CA ALA A 281 1.75 -6.60 8.12
C ALA A 281 2.14 -5.77 9.36
N SER A 282 3.36 -5.92 9.88
CA SER A 282 3.82 -5.11 11.00
C SER A 282 3.89 -3.62 10.63
N GLY A 283 4.37 -3.28 9.45
CA GLY A 283 4.38 -1.91 8.94
C GLY A 283 2.99 -1.30 8.79
N THR A 284 2.03 -2.07 8.24
CA THR A 284 0.64 -1.63 8.04
C THR A 284 -0.17 -1.53 9.33
N LEU A 285 0.27 -2.15 10.42
CA LEU A 285 -0.31 -1.97 11.75
C LEU A 285 0.35 -0.80 12.49
N LEU A 286 1.67 -0.63 12.40
CA LEU A 286 2.40 0.44 13.10
C LEU A 286 2.10 1.83 12.53
N ALA A 287 2.00 1.97 11.23
CA ALA A 287 1.81 3.26 10.58
C ALA A 287 0.51 3.98 11.03
N PRO A 288 -0.68 3.39 10.92
CA PRO A 288 -1.91 4.01 11.41
C PRO A 288 -1.93 4.15 12.93
N THR A 289 -1.33 3.21 13.66
CA THR A 289 -1.20 3.29 15.12
C THR A 289 -0.42 4.55 15.52
N ALA A 290 0.67 4.88 14.84
CA ALA A 290 1.42 6.10 15.07
C ALA A 290 0.57 7.35 14.80
N VAL A 291 -0.14 7.40 13.67
CA VAL A 291 -1.04 8.51 13.31
C VAL A 291 -2.16 8.69 14.34
N ILE A 292 -2.84 7.62 14.73
CA ILE A 292 -3.91 7.68 15.73
C ILE A 292 -3.34 8.13 17.09
N THR A 293 -2.20 7.59 17.49
CA THR A 293 -1.58 7.91 18.78
C THR A 293 -1.17 9.38 18.84
N GLU A 294 -0.40 9.85 17.87
CA GLU A 294 0.18 11.21 17.86
C GLU A 294 -0.83 12.30 17.51
N ASN A 295 -1.66 12.04 16.50
CA ASN A 295 -2.51 13.08 15.92
C ASN A 295 -3.95 13.07 16.44
N VAL A 296 -4.44 11.95 16.99
CA VAL A 296 -5.82 11.87 17.49
C VAL A 296 -5.84 11.81 19.01
N VAL A 297 -5.17 10.83 19.61
CA VAL A 297 -5.37 10.51 21.04
C VAL A 297 -4.47 11.34 21.96
N GLN A 298 -3.18 11.45 21.67
CA GLN A 298 -2.22 12.18 22.51
C GLN A 298 -2.63 13.65 22.76
N PRO A 299 -3.14 14.41 21.77
CA PRO A 299 -3.55 15.79 22.01
C PRO A 299 -4.74 15.96 22.96
N LEU A 300 -5.52 14.90 23.21
CA LEU A 300 -6.65 14.96 24.16
C LEU A 300 -6.18 15.16 25.61
N TRP A 301 -4.93 14.83 25.94
CA TRP A 301 -4.36 15.06 27.26
C TRP A 301 -3.91 16.50 27.52
N GLY A 302 -3.85 17.36 26.50
CA GLY A 302 -3.44 18.75 26.66
C GLY A 302 -1.97 18.99 27.05
N HIS A 303 -1.21 17.94 27.31
CA HIS A 303 0.24 17.98 27.61
C HIS A 303 0.95 16.76 27.00
N LYS A 304 2.26 16.88 26.80
CA LYS A 304 3.07 15.75 26.31
C LYS A 304 3.12 14.64 27.35
N LEU A 305 2.79 13.44 26.92
CA LEU A 305 2.93 12.24 27.73
C LEU A 305 4.41 11.87 27.87
N SER A 306 4.80 11.25 29.00
CA SER A 306 6.14 10.66 29.11
C SER A 306 6.28 9.49 28.13
N ASP A 307 7.51 9.19 27.71
CA ASP A 307 7.83 8.14 26.73
C ASP A 307 7.23 6.79 27.11
N ARG A 308 7.23 6.43 28.43
CA ARG A 308 6.62 5.20 28.93
C ARG A 308 5.11 5.19 28.73
N LYS A 309 4.43 6.30 29.02
CA LYS A 309 2.98 6.40 28.83
C LYS A 309 2.62 6.39 27.36
N MET A 310 3.43 7.04 26.54
CA MET A 310 3.28 7.06 25.07
C MET A 310 3.41 5.66 24.49
N LEU A 311 4.40 4.89 24.92
CA LEU A 311 4.58 3.50 24.50
C LEU A 311 3.40 2.61 24.90
N ILE A 312 2.86 2.78 26.11
CA ILE A 312 1.67 2.03 26.56
C ILE A 312 0.46 2.40 25.73
N LEU A 313 0.25 3.69 25.46
CA LEU A 313 -0.84 4.18 24.63
C LEU A 313 -0.76 3.59 23.21
N LEU A 314 0.42 3.64 22.59
CA LEU A 314 0.67 3.07 21.27
C LEU A 314 0.34 1.57 21.26
N ARG A 315 0.73 0.82 22.27
CA ARG A 315 0.42 -0.61 22.37
C ARG A 315 -1.08 -0.89 22.50
N ILE A 316 -1.80 -0.11 23.27
CA ILE A 316 -3.26 -0.24 23.42
C ILE A 316 -3.96 0.04 22.08
N ILE A 317 -3.56 1.11 21.38
CA ILE A 317 -4.11 1.48 20.07
C ILE A 317 -3.77 0.40 19.04
N LEU A 318 -2.54 -0.13 19.06
CA LEU A 318 -2.14 -1.22 18.17
C LEU A 318 -3.02 -2.46 18.34
N ILE A 319 -3.28 -2.87 19.57
CA ILE A 319 -4.17 -4.02 19.85
C ILE A 319 -5.58 -3.73 19.34
N GLY A 320 -6.15 -2.56 19.66
CA GLY A 320 -7.47 -2.16 19.21
C GLY A 320 -7.57 -2.12 17.68
N PHE A 321 -6.57 -1.54 17.02
CA PHE A 321 -6.52 -1.48 15.56
C PHE A 321 -6.38 -2.88 14.94
N THR A 322 -5.54 -3.75 15.51
CA THR A 322 -5.41 -5.14 15.07
C THR A 322 -6.74 -5.90 15.17
N CYS A 323 -7.50 -5.69 16.24
CA CYS A 323 -8.85 -6.28 16.38
C CYS A 323 -9.79 -5.77 15.28
N CYS A 324 -9.82 -4.46 14.99
CA CYS A 324 -10.63 -3.90 13.91
C CYS A 324 -10.24 -4.47 12.53
N VAL A 325 -8.93 -4.56 12.25
CA VAL A 325 -8.40 -5.15 11.01
C VAL A 325 -8.79 -6.62 10.88
N THR A 326 -8.72 -7.38 11.98
CA THR A 326 -9.10 -8.80 11.98
C THR A 326 -10.59 -8.99 11.70
N LEU A 327 -11.46 -8.20 12.33
CA LEU A 327 -12.89 -8.21 12.06
C LEU A 327 -13.19 -7.87 10.59
N PHE A 328 -12.56 -6.83 10.07
CA PHE A 328 -12.71 -6.45 8.67
C PHE A 328 -12.23 -7.55 7.70
N ALA A 329 -11.12 -8.23 8.03
CA ALA A 329 -10.60 -9.34 7.25
C ALA A 329 -11.54 -10.56 7.22
N LEU A 330 -12.27 -10.82 8.33
CA LEU A 330 -13.21 -11.93 8.44
C LEU A 330 -14.56 -11.67 7.74
N GLU A 331 -14.99 -10.40 7.69
CA GLU A 331 -16.28 -9.98 7.13
C GLU A 331 -16.18 -9.66 5.62
N SER A 332 -14.99 -9.49 5.07
CA SER A 332 -14.80 -9.03 3.70
C SER A 332 -14.79 -10.20 2.71
N ASP A 333 -15.66 -10.13 1.70
CA ASP A 333 -15.68 -11.04 0.55
C ASP A 333 -14.74 -10.60 -0.61
N SER A 334 -14.05 -9.47 -0.45
CA SER A 334 -13.16 -8.91 -1.47
C SER A 334 -11.85 -9.68 -1.58
N SER A 335 -11.30 -9.76 -2.79
CA SER A 335 -9.94 -10.28 -2.97
C SER A 335 -8.90 -9.37 -2.30
N MET A 336 -7.73 -9.91 -1.93
CA MET A 336 -6.63 -9.12 -1.36
C MET A 336 -6.26 -7.93 -2.25
N TYR A 337 -6.25 -8.11 -3.58
CA TYR A 337 -5.96 -7.04 -4.52
C TYR A 337 -6.99 -5.91 -4.46
N GLN A 338 -8.27 -6.27 -4.41
CA GLN A 338 -9.36 -5.29 -4.27
C GLN A 338 -9.33 -4.55 -2.94
N MET A 339 -9.09 -5.26 -1.82
CA MET A 339 -8.95 -4.62 -0.49
C MET A 339 -7.88 -3.53 -0.49
N VAL A 340 -6.74 -3.78 -1.15
CA VAL A 340 -5.65 -2.81 -1.24
C VAL A 340 -6.02 -1.66 -2.17
N GLN A 341 -6.63 -1.93 -3.31
CA GLN A 341 -7.11 -0.89 -4.23
C GLN A 341 -8.13 0.03 -3.53
N ASP A 342 -9.08 -0.54 -2.81
CA ASP A 342 -10.10 0.23 -2.10
C ASP A 342 -9.51 1.08 -0.96
N ALA A 343 -8.51 0.56 -0.26
CA ALA A 343 -7.74 1.31 0.72
C ALA A 343 -7.13 2.59 0.12
N TYR A 344 -6.52 2.48 -1.05
CA TYR A 344 -5.87 3.63 -1.71
C TYR A 344 -6.86 4.58 -2.41
N LYS A 345 -8.07 4.14 -2.77
CA LYS A 345 -9.14 5.05 -3.21
C LYS A 345 -9.46 6.09 -2.14
N VAL A 346 -9.53 5.68 -0.87
CA VAL A 346 -9.80 6.59 0.25
C VAL A 346 -8.77 7.71 0.31
N THR A 347 -7.48 7.40 0.31
CA THR A 347 -6.41 8.41 0.38
C THR A 347 -6.26 9.23 -0.90
N LEU A 348 -6.55 8.64 -2.06
CA LEU A 348 -6.56 9.35 -3.34
C LEU A 348 -7.54 10.53 -3.33
N VAL A 349 -8.79 10.26 -2.91
CA VAL A 349 -9.86 11.27 -2.97
C VAL A 349 -9.85 12.22 -1.78
N THR A 350 -9.16 11.88 -0.66
CA THR A 350 -9.11 12.72 0.54
C THR A 350 -7.78 13.40 0.74
N ALA A 351 -6.72 12.62 0.91
CA ALA A 351 -5.43 13.10 1.44
C ALA A 351 -4.48 13.61 0.36
N PHE A 352 -4.45 12.99 -0.82
CA PHE A 352 -3.51 13.32 -1.88
C PHE A 352 -3.55 14.78 -2.34
N THR A 353 -4.74 15.26 -2.69
CA THR A 353 -4.90 16.64 -3.22
C THR A 353 -4.45 17.71 -2.21
N PRO A 354 -4.92 17.72 -0.95
CA PRO A 354 -4.44 18.68 0.03
C PRO A 354 -2.95 18.56 0.33
N LEU A 355 -2.37 17.35 0.26
CA LEU A 355 -0.94 17.15 0.45
C LEU A 355 -0.11 17.85 -0.64
N VAL A 356 -0.40 17.54 -1.90
CA VAL A 356 0.35 18.09 -3.04
C VAL A 356 0.18 19.60 -3.14
N PHE A 357 -1.06 20.07 -3.08
CA PHE A 357 -1.30 21.52 -3.11
C PHE A 357 -0.70 22.23 -1.89
N GLY A 358 -0.73 21.62 -0.73
CA GLY A 358 -0.09 22.14 0.48
C GLY A 358 1.43 22.30 0.37
N LEU A 359 2.09 21.38 -0.33
CA LEU A 359 3.54 21.41 -0.55
C LEU A 359 3.98 22.39 -1.66
N PHE A 360 3.14 22.58 -2.69
CA PHE A 360 3.58 23.29 -3.89
C PHE A 360 2.82 24.57 -4.20
N TRP A 361 1.64 24.77 -3.62
CA TRP A 361 0.79 25.92 -3.91
C TRP A 361 0.58 26.83 -2.67
N ARG A 362 1.21 28.01 -2.68
CA ARG A 362 1.16 28.96 -1.54
C ARG A 362 -0.25 29.42 -1.17
N ARG A 363 -1.18 29.47 -2.15
CA ARG A 363 -2.56 29.92 -1.93
C ARG A 363 -3.47 28.85 -1.35
N ALA A 364 -2.99 27.63 -1.16
CA ALA A 364 -3.75 26.55 -0.53
C ALA A 364 -4.15 26.96 0.90
N THR A 365 -5.44 26.86 1.23
CA THR A 365 -6.00 27.26 2.53
C THR A 365 -6.61 26.07 3.29
N PRO A 366 -6.78 26.17 4.62
CA PRO A 366 -7.50 25.13 5.39
C PRO A 366 -8.92 24.88 4.88
N GLN A 367 -9.65 25.95 4.47
CA GLN A 367 -10.95 25.85 3.85
C GLN A 367 -10.90 25.03 2.56
N GLY A 368 -9.95 25.33 1.67
CA GLY A 368 -9.75 24.59 0.43
C GLY A 368 -9.45 23.11 0.69
N ALA A 369 -8.62 22.80 1.68
CA ALA A 369 -8.30 21.42 2.06
C ALA A 369 -9.53 20.66 2.55
N LEU A 370 -10.36 21.26 3.42
CA LEU A 370 -11.59 20.61 3.90
C LEU A 370 -12.61 20.41 2.77
N VAL A 371 -12.81 21.44 1.94
CA VAL A 371 -13.72 21.33 0.77
C VAL A 371 -13.22 20.24 -0.19
N SER A 372 -11.91 20.15 -0.42
CA SER A 372 -11.29 19.09 -1.23
C SER A 372 -11.61 17.70 -0.68
N MET A 373 -11.36 17.48 0.62
CA MET A 373 -11.59 16.17 1.27
C MET A 373 -13.07 15.77 1.21
N VAL A 374 -13.97 16.69 1.55
CA VAL A 374 -15.42 16.42 1.55
C VAL A 374 -15.94 16.20 0.13
N ALA A 375 -15.59 17.09 -0.81
CA ALA A 375 -16.01 16.97 -2.20
C ALA A 375 -15.48 15.66 -2.83
N GLY A 376 -14.24 15.29 -2.54
CA GLY A 376 -13.64 14.04 -3.03
C GLY A 376 -14.38 12.81 -2.54
N VAL A 377 -14.59 12.69 -1.23
CA VAL A 377 -15.29 11.52 -0.63
C VAL A 377 -16.75 11.47 -1.10
N VAL A 378 -17.49 12.58 -0.98
CA VAL A 378 -18.91 12.58 -1.31
C VAL A 378 -19.15 12.27 -2.78
N SER A 379 -18.38 12.89 -3.69
CA SER A 379 -18.55 12.64 -5.12
C SER A 379 -18.13 11.21 -5.50
N TRP A 380 -17.08 10.66 -4.89
CA TRP A 380 -16.69 9.27 -5.07
C TRP A 380 -17.81 8.33 -4.61
N GLN A 381 -18.29 8.47 -3.37
CA GLN A 381 -19.33 7.59 -2.82
C GLN A 381 -20.66 7.70 -3.60
N VAL A 382 -21.05 8.92 -3.99
CA VAL A 382 -22.25 9.13 -4.80
C VAL A 382 -22.09 8.47 -6.17
N ALA A 383 -20.95 8.65 -6.84
CA ALA A 383 -20.68 8.02 -8.13
C ALA A 383 -20.67 6.49 -8.04
N ASP A 384 -20.05 5.95 -7.00
CA ASP A 384 -19.98 4.51 -6.77
C ASP A 384 -21.36 3.89 -6.49
N TYR A 385 -22.21 4.59 -5.74
CA TYR A 385 -23.57 4.13 -5.42
C TYR A 385 -24.54 4.28 -6.58
N VAL A 386 -24.50 5.42 -7.30
CA VAL A 386 -25.50 5.74 -8.35
C VAL A 386 -25.18 5.09 -9.68
N ALA A 387 -23.90 5.02 -10.04
CA ALA A 387 -23.46 4.56 -11.35
C ALA A 387 -22.05 3.93 -11.28
N PRO A 388 -21.88 2.76 -10.62
CA PRO A 388 -20.57 2.10 -10.46
C PRO A 388 -19.93 1.77 -11.82
N ASP A 389 -20.74 1.41 -12.82
CA ASP A 389 -20.31 1.06 -14.17
C ASP A 389 -20.36 2.23 -15.16
N ALA A 390 -20.36 3.48 -14.65
CA ALA A 390 -20.31 4.65 -15.50
C ALA A 390 -19.03 4.70 -16.35
N LEU A 391 -19.07 5.44 -17.46
CA LEU A 391 -17.90 5.65 -18.31
C LEU A 391 -16.69 6.14 -17.53
N MET A 392 -16.89 7.04 -16.56
CA MET A 392 -15.82 7.56 -15.70
C MET A 392 -15.83 6.83 -14.35
N PRO A 393 -14.78 6.09 -14.01
CA PRO A 393 -14.67 5.39 -12.74
C PRO A 393 -14.86 6.31 -11.53
N PRO A 394 -15.60 5.88 -10.49
CA PRO A 394 -15.97 6.69 -9.33
C PRO A 394 -14.80 7.41 -8.65
N GLN A 395 -13.65 6.73 -8.48
CA GLN A 395 -12.47 7.32 -7.86
C GLN A 395 -11.84 8.46 -8.67
N LEU A 396 -11.96 8.45 -9.99
CA LEU A 396 -11.52 9.57 -10.84
C LEU A 396 -12.47 10.77 -10.70
N VAL A 397 -13.78 10.52 -10.59
CA VAL A 397 -14.75 11.57 -10.26
C VAL A 397 -14.39 12.20 -8.92
N GLY A 398 -14.13 11.37 -7.89
CA GLY A 398 -13.68 11.82 -6.57
C GLY A 398 -12.42 12.67 -6.62
N LEU A 399 -11.40 12.22 -7.35
CA LEU A 399 -10.15 12.97 -7.50
C LEU A 399 -10.35 14.32 -8.20
N CYS A 400 -11.12 14.35 -9.29
CA CYS A 400 -11.42 15.60 -10.00
C CYS A 400 -12.19 16.59 -9.10
N CYS A 401 -13.18 16.12 -8.37
CA CYS A 401 -13.93 16.94 -7.43
C CYS A 401 -13.07 17.41 -6.24
N ALA A 402 -12.12 16.58 -5.76
CA ALA A 402 -11.16 16.98 -4.75
C ALA A 402 -10.24 18.11 -5.24
N ILE A 403 -9.73 18.01 -6.46
CA ILE A 403 -8.88 19.05 -7.07
C ILE A 403 -9.67 20.35 -7.25
N LEU A 404 -10.87 20.27 -7.82
CA LEU A 404 -11.75 21.44 -7.98
C LEU A 404 -12.12 22.06 -6.64
N GLY A 405 -12.49 21.24 -5.66
CA GLY A 405 -12.79 21.67 -4.29
C GLY A 405 -11.61 22.38 -3.62
N MET A 406 -10.40 21.89 -3.83
CA MET A 406 -9.17 22.52 -3.34
C MET A 406 -8.95 23.91 -3.95
N ILE A 407 -9.12 24.04 -5.26
CA ILE A 407 -8.92 25.30 -5.98
C ILE A 407 -10.01 26.29 -5.60
N ILE A 408 -11.28 25.92 -5.74
CA ILE A 408 -12.42 26.79 -5.47
C ILE A 408 -12.43 27.20 -3.99
N GLY A 409 -12.28 26.26 -3.07
CA GLY A 409 -12.29 26.54 -1.63
C GLY A 409 -11.13 27.41 -1.17
N SER A 410 -9.96 27.34 -1.84
CA SER A 410 -8.81 28.18 -1.51
C SER A 410 -8.89 29.59 -2.12
N LEU A 411 -9.57 29.77 -3.25
CA LEU A 411 -9.74 31.06 -3.92
C LEU A 411 -10.98 31.81 -3.45
N ALA A 412 -11.94 31.11 -2.84
CA ALA A 412 -13.15 31.73 -2.27
C ALA A 412 -12.81 32.58 -1.03
N PRO A 413 -13.68 33.52 -0.66
CA PRO A 413 -13.55 34.27 0.60
C PRO A 413 -13.41 33.30 1.79
N ILE A 414 -12.48 33.61 2.68
CA ILE A 414 -12.17 32.71 3.80
C ILE A 414 -13.27 32.85 4.86
N VAL A 415 -14.00 31.76 5.09
CA VAL A 415 -15.03 31.63 6.13
C VAL A 415 -14.56 30.74 7.26
N ILE A 416 -13.71 29.73 6.95
CA ILE A 416 -13.29 28.69 7.92
C ILE A 416 -11.76 28.60 7.96
N GLY A 417 -11.18 28.59 9.16
CA GLY A 417 -9.81 28.13 9.40
C GLY A 417 -8.66 29.09 9.03
N GLY A 418 -8.94 30.30 8.58
CA GLY A 418 -7.91 31.29 8.26
C GLY A 418 -7.10 30.96 6.99
N GLN A 419 -5.94 31.63 6.82
CA GLN A 419 -5.09 31.46 5.63
C GLN A 419 -4.15 30.22 5.71
N GLY A 420 -4.01 29.58 6.88
CA GLY A 420 -3.00 28.56 7.11
C GLY A 420 -1.57 29.13 7.11
N HIS A 421 -0.57 28.29 6.82
CA HIS A 421 0.85 28.59 6.92
C HIS A 421 1.56 28.45 5.57
N PRO A 422 1.47 29.44 4.67
CA PRO A 422 2.08 29.38 3.33
C PRO A 422 3.63 29.30 3.36
N GLU A 423 4.27 29.72 4.45
CA GLU A 423 5.72 29.62 4.67
C GLU A 423 6.25 28.18 4.64
N ILE A 424 5.41 27.18 4.88
CA ILE A 424 5.76 25.77 4.80
C ILE A 424 6.19 25.39 3.37
N VAL A 425 5.62 26.03 2.35
CA VAL A 425 6.01 25.82 0.95
C VAL A 425 7.49 26.26 0.73
N ASP A 426 7.88 27.34 1.36
CA ASP A 426 9.24 27.86 1.24
C ASP A 426 10.23 27.00 2.00
N LEU A 427 9.87 26.53 3.21
CA LEU A 427 10.68 25.58 3.98
C LEU A 427 10.89 24.26 3.22
N ALA A 428 9.84 23.77 2.57
CA ALA A 428 9.93 22.55 1.76
C ALA A 428 10.85 22.70 0.52
N ARG A 429 11.07 23.93 0.05
CA ARG A 429 11.89 24.25 -1.13
C ARG A 429 13.33 24.68 -0.79
N GLN A 430 13.64 25.05 0.46
CA GLN A 430 14.99 25.45 0.83
C GLN A 430 15.97 24.31 0.57
N PRO A 431 17.13 24.57 -0.05
CA PRO A 431 18.18 23.55 -0.17
C PRO A 431 18.64 23.11 1.22
N GLU A 432 19.06 21.84 1.32
CA GLU A 432 19.67 21.31 2.54
C GLU A 432 20.83 22.24 2.94
N ILE A 433 20.71 22.90 4.09
CA ILE A 433 21.87 23.57 4.70
C ILE A 433 22.80 22.42 5.04
N ALA A 434 23.95 22.38 4.40
CA ALA A 434 24.98 21.37 4.66
C ALA A 434 25.21 21.34 6.17
N ASP A 435 24.62 20.34 6.86
CA ASP A 435 24.92 20.08 8.25
C ASP A 435 26.42 19.73 8.28
N ASN A 436 27.24 20.67 8.73
CA ASN A 436 28.60 20.34 9.14
C ASN A 436 28.45 19.20 10.16
N PRO A 437 29.10 18.04 9.95
CA PRO A 437 29.09 17.01 10.96
C PRO A 437 29.54 17.61 12.29
N PRO A 438 28.88 17.28 13.41
CA PRO A 438 29.40 17.70 14.70
C PRO A 438 30.84 17.19 14.83
N ALA A 439 31.74 18.11 15.16
CA ALA A 439 33.15 17.86 15.36
C ALA A 439 33.40 16.81 16.47
#